data_7f5cf93a3c12fb3eafc0112ed91c1261
#
_entry.id   7f5cf93a3c12fb3eafc0112ed91c1261
#
_cell.length_a   1.000
_cell.length_b   1.000
_cell.length_c   1.000
_cell.angle_alpha   90.00
_cell.angle_beta   90.00
_cell.angle_gamma   90.00
#
_symmetry.space_group_name_H-M   'P 1'
#
loop_
_entity.id
_entity.type
_entity.pdbx_description
1 polymer ?
#
loop_
_entity_poly.entity_id
_entity_poly.type
_entity_poly.pdbx_seq_one_letter_code
_entity_poly.pdbx_strand_id
1 'polypeptide(L)' 'MLVLSRHVDESLIIGNDIEIIVVEIRGDRVRLGVQAPREVSVHRKEVYEAIQRSRNAESDGNSLDTKEPKE' A
#
# COMPACT_ATOMS: atom_id res chain seq x y z
N MET A 1 -5.06 17.78 3.93
CA MET A 1 -4.46 16.65 3.27
C MET A 1 -3.60 17.14 2.13
N LEU A 2 -2.56 16.46 1.80
CA LEU A 2 -1.71 16.81 0.69
C LEU A 2 -2.16 16.08 -0.56
N VAL A 3 -2.35 16.81 -1.63
CA VAL A 3 -2.75 16.21 -2.88
C VAL A 3 -1.71 16.60 -3.92
N LEU A 4 -1.20 15.64 -4.64
CA LEU A 4 -0.19 15.93 -5.64
C LEU A 4 -0.37 15.05 -6.85
N SER A 5 0.24 15.38 -7.95
CA SER A 5 0.16 14.63 -9.17
C SER A 5 1.50 14.11 -9.58
N ARG A 6 1.52 12.89 -10.11
CA ARG A 6 2.75 12.31 -10.60
C ARG A 6 2.47 11.60 -11.90
N HIS A 7 3.45 11.54 -12.78
CA HIS A 7 3.31 10.80 -14.02
C HIS A 7 3.90 9.41 -13.85
N VAL A 8 3.70 8.59 -14.83
CA VAL A 8 4.26 7.24 -14.79
C VAL A 8 5.75 7.33 -14.66
N ASP A 9 6.32 6.48 -13.87
CA ASP A 9 7.74 6.40 -13.59
C ASP A 9 8.22 7.50 -12.66
N GLU A 10 7.35 8.32 -12.16
CA GLU A 10 7.74 9.31 -11.18
C GLU A 10 7.39 8.81 -9.81
N SER A 11 8.10 9.24 -8.84
CA SER A 11 7.84 8.74 -7.49
C SER A 11 7.72 9.87 -6.50
N LEU A 12 7.38 9.54 -5.30
CA LEU A 12 7.38 10.48 -4.21
C LEU A 12 7.91 9.81 -2.96
N ILE A 13 8.39 10.57 -2.04
CA ILE A 13 8.99 10.04 -0.84
C ILE A 13 8.17 10.46 0.37
N ILE A 14 7.92 9.53 1.25
CA ILE A 14 7.21 9.82 2.48
C ILE A 14 8.19 9.56 3.61
N GLY A 15 8.42 10.54 4.42
CA GLY A 15 9.43 10.43 5.44
C GLY A 15 10.76 10.43 4.75
N ASN A 16 11.60 9.50 5.04
CA ASN A 16 12.83 9.40 4.29
C ASN A 16 13.11 7.96 3.93
N ASP A 17 12.19 7.08 4.14
CA ASP A 17 12.42 5.69 3.84
C ASP A 17 11.28 5.02 3.11
N ILE A 18 10.24 5.71 2.74
CA ILE A 18 9.16 5.11 2.00
C ILE A 18 9.08 5.79 0.64
N GLU A 19 9.13 5.01 -0.40
CA GLU A 19 9.06 5.56 -1.74
C GLU A 19 7.87 4.96 -2.46
N ILE A 20 7.07 5.78 -3.13
CA ILE A 20 5.95 5.31 -3.89
C ILE A 20 6.18 5.70 -5.33
N ILE A 21 6.12 4.75 -6.23
CA ILE A 21 6.37 4.97 -7.63
C ILE A 21 5.11 4.69 -8.42
N VAL A 22 4.78 5.52 -9.38
CA VAL A 22 3.65 5.26 -10.23
C VAL A 22 4.13 4.35 -11.33
N VAL A 23 3.71 3.12 -11.33
CA VAL A 23 4.18 2.12 -12.27
C VAL A 23 3.39 2.19 -13.56
N GLU A 24 2.10 2.39 -13.48
CA GLU A 24 1.28 2.39 -14.64
C GLU A 24 -0.04 3.08 -14.39
N ILE A 25 -0.58 3.76 -15.37
CA ILE A 25 -1.89 4.38 -15.25
C ILE A 25 -2.72 3.86 -16.39
N ARG A 26 -3.86 3.27 -16.12
CA ARG A 26 -4.70 2.79 -17.12
C ARG A 26 -6.08 3.22 -16.84
N GLY A 27 -6.66 4.10 -17.56
CA GLY A 27 -8.03 4.59 -17.40
C GLY A 27 -8.16 5.14 -15.98
N ASP A 28 -9.03 4.56 -15.21
CA ASP A 28 -9.23 5.03 -13.86
C ASP A 28 -8.49 4.17 -12.86
N ARG A 29 -7.53 3.37 -13.28
CA ARG A 29 -6.80 2.52 -12.42
C ARG A 29 -5.38 2.91 -12.39
N VAL A 30 -4.74 2.89 -11.27
CA VAL A 30 -3.35 3.25 -11.12
C VAL A 30 -2.63 2.14 -10.40
N ARG A 31 -1.48 1.78 -10.92
CA ARG A 31 -0.65 0.78 -10.25
C ARG A 31 0.47 1.49 -9.57
N LEU A 32 0.66 1.24 -8.31
CA LEU A 32 1.68 1.89 -7.53
C LEU A 32 2.66 0.88 -6.97
N GLY A 33 3.94 1.20 -7.01
CA GLY A 33 4.94 0.38 -6.38
C GLY A 33 5.32 1.06 -5.08
N VAL A 34 5.44 0.33 -4.01
CA VAL A 34 5.76 0.90 -2.73
C VAL A 34 6.99 0.23 -2.17
N GLN A 35 7.98 1.01 -1.79
CA GLN A 35 9.14 0.49 -1.16
C GLN A 35 9.16 1.02 0.24
N ALA A 36 9.22 0.18 1.23
CA ALA A 36 9.19 0.58 2.63
C ALA A 36 10.00 -0.40 3.46
N PRO A 37 10.44 0.02 4.63
CA PRO A 37 11.19 -0.86 5.48
C PRO A 37 10.30 -1.98 5.97
N ARG A 38 10.91 -3.14 6.36
CA ARG A 38 10.18 -4.24 6.77
C ARG A 38 9.30 -3.95 7.93
N GLU A 39 9.60 -3.08 8.80
CA GLU A 39 8.78 -2.84 9.95
C GLU A 39 7.56 -2.00 9.61
N VAL A 40 7.43 -1.50 8.39
CA VAL A 40 6.27 -0.74 8.01
C VAL A 40 5.42 -1.62 7.12
N SER A 41 4.21 -1.93 7.53
CA SER A 41 3.37 -2.76 6.70
C SER A 41 2.62 -1.89 5.72
N VAL A 42 2.44 -2.39 4.53
CA VAL A 42 1.79 -1.63 3.49
C VAL A 42 0.60 -2.43 2.99
N HIS A 43 -0.59 -1.87 3.12
CA HIS A 43 -1.79 -2.57 2.71
C HIS A 43 -2.74 -1.60 2.04
N ARG A 44 -3.55 -2.07 1.15
CA ARG A 44 -4.60 -1.27 0.61
C ARG A 44 -5.60 -1.08 1.73
N LYS A 45 -6.37 -0.04 1.68
CA LYS A 45 -7.26 0.29 2.74
C LYS A 45 -8.23 -0.82 3.09
N GLU A 46 -8.84 -1.42 2.13
CA GLU A 46 -9.80 -2.46 2.37
C GLU A 46 -9.16 -3.67 3.03
N VAL A 47 -7.91 -3.94 2.72
CA VAL A 47 -7.20 -5.05 3.33
C VAL A 47 -6.85 -4.67 4.77
N TYR A 48 -6.44 -3.46 4.97
CA TYR A 48 -6.09 -2.99 6.28
C TYR A 48 -7.30 -3.08 7.21
N GLU A 49 -8.43 -2.68 6.72
CA GLU A 49 -9.64 -2.72 7.52
C GLU A 49 -10.03 -4.16 7.87
N ALA A 50 -9.82 -5.06 6.96
CA ALA A 50 -10.11 -6.46 7.20
C ALA A 50 -9.18 -7.00 8.29
N ILE A 51 -7.93 -6.61 8.25
CA ILE A 51 -6.97 -7.05 9.24
C ILE A 51 -7.35 -6.50 10.61
N GLN A 52 -7.74 -5.26 10.68
CA GLN A 52 -8.12 -4.67 11.92
C GLN A 52 -9.34 -5.36 12.50
N ARG A 53 -10.28 -5.72 11.67
CA ARG A 53 -11.43 -6.39 12.12
C ARG A 53 -11.07 -7.74 12.67
N SER A 54 -10.22 -8.47 12.02
CA SER A 54 -9.80 -9.74 12.43
C SER A 54 -9.05 -9.65 13.72
N ARG A 55 -8.21 -8.65 13.88
CA ARG A 55 -7.47 -8.54 15.04
C ARG A 55 -8.33 -8.26 16.18
N ASN A 56 -9.35 -7.54 16.02
CA ASN A 56 -10.21 -7.30 17.06
C ASN A 56 -10.87 -8.55 17.48
N ALA A 57 -11.20 -9.38 16.61
CA ALA A 57 -11.88 -10.59 16.92
C ALA A 57 -10.92 -11.52 17.47
N GLU A 58 -9.84 -11.69 17.01
CA GLU A 58 -8.96 -12.63 17.42
C GLU A 58 -7.70 -12.35 17.21
N SER A 59 -7.01 -12.23 17.43
CA SER A 59 -5.75 -11.96 17.26
C SER A 59 -5.03 -12.60 16.37
N ASP A 60 -4.85 -12.98 15.83
CA ASP A 60 -4.13 -13.72 15.01
C ASP A 60 -3.61 -13.22 13.96
N GLY A 61 -3.26 -12.80 13.75
CA GLY A 61 -2.76 -12.25 12.81
C GLY A 61 -2.26 -12.82 11.81
N ASN A 62 -2.11 -13.06 11.30
CA ASN A 62 -1.67 -13.69 10.44
C ASN A 62 -1.49 -13.13 9.32
N SER A 63 -1.21 -12.78 8.91
CA SER A 63 -0.85 -12.30 7.91
C SER A 63 -1.03 -12.65 6.75
N LEU A 64 -1.36 -13.15 6.37
CA LEU A 64 -1.54 -13.61 5.27
C LEU A 64 -1.76 -12.70 4.32
N ASP A 65 -2.00 -11.78 4.46
CA ASP A 65 -2.38 -10.99 3.52
C ASP A 65 -1.36 -10.42 2.88
N THR A 66 -0.37 -10.59 3.26
CA THR A 66 0.61 -9.99 2.66
C THR A 66 0.67 -10.23 1.32
N LYS A 67 0.24 -11.14 0.81
CA LYS A 67 0.35 -11.40 -0.44
C LYS A 67 -0.56 -10.81 -1.14
N GLU A 68 -0.60 -9.98 -1.62
CA GLU A 68 -1.39 -9.38 -2.28
C GLU A 68 -1.70 -9.77 -3.50
N PRO A 69 -2.45 -9.76 -3.93
CA PRO A 69 -2.95 -10.26 -5.03
C PRO A 69 -2.57 -9.53 -6.11
N LYS A 70 -2.38 -9.59 -6.79
CA LYS A 70 -2.05 -9.04 -7.78
C LYS A 70 -3.02 -8.55 -8.42
N GLU A 71 -3.48 -7.91 -8.68
CA GLU A 71 -4.39 -7.40 -9.25
C GLU A 71 -4.48 -7.31 -10.17
#